data_97d5448f311cc55f66a5359af86ee63e
#
_entry.id   97d5448f311cc55f66a5359af86ee63e
#
_cell.length_a   1.000
_cell.length_b   1.000
_cell.length_c   1.000
_cell.angle_alpha   90.00
_cell.angle_beta   90.00
_cell.angle_gamma   90.00
#
_symmetry.space_group_name_H-M   'P 1'
#
loop_
_entity.id
_entity.type
_entity.pdbx_description
1 polymer ?
#
loop_
_entity_poly.entity_id
_entity_poly.type
_entity_poly.pdbx_seq_one_letter_code
_entity_poly.pdbx_strand_id
1 'polypeptide(L)'
;PKLEEYGVTLPLFNITYISLPEDDPNFKKKKKRLDKGWKPYRINHLSWWKEELPSEEEMEEGRKNLLKHNNEVDFIVTHCASTSTAAVLSQGLYHPDLLTDYLEEIRQTVKFKKWFFGHYHDNKNVNAEEILLWEQMIRIS
;
A
#
# COMPACT_ATOMS: atom_id res chain seq x y z
N PRO A 1 10.51 -4.99 16.69
CA PRO A 1 11.78 -4.38 17.03
C PRO A 1 12.95 -5.31 16.71
N LYS A 2 12.90 -6.54 17.18
CA LYS A 2 14.00 -7.48 16.94
C LYS A 2 14.11 -7.98 15.50
N LEU A 3 13.00 -7.98 14.77
CA LEU A 3 13.01 -8.30 13.34
C LEU A 3 13.70 -7.21 12.54
N GLU A 4 13.54 -5.97 12.96
CA GLU A 4 14.26 -4.82 12.40
C GLU A 4 15.75 -4.95 12.59
N GLU A 5 16.20 -5.39 13.75
CA GLU A 5 17.60 -5.68 14.05
C GLU A 5 18.20 -6.72 13.08
N TYR A 6 17.36 -7.61 12.56
CA TYR A 6 17.77 -8.63 11.58
C TYR A 6 17.49 -8.24 10.12
N GLY A 7 17.06 -7.00 9.88
CA GLY A 7 16.77 -6.53 8.53
C GLY A 7 15.57 -7.20 7.84
N VAL A 8 14.68 -7.80 8.61
CA VAL A 8 13.52 -8.58 8.11
C VAL A 8 12.20 -7.84 8.30
N THR A 9 12.24 -6.55 8.44
CA THR A 9 11.10 -5.73 8.84
C THR A 9 9.99 -5.68 7.81
N LEU A 10 10.32 -5.31 6.62
CA LEU A 10 9.34 -4.85 5.65
C LEU A 10 8.49 -5.97 5.03
N PRO A 11 9.08 -7.04 4.57
CA PRO A 11 8.29 -8.11 3.99
C PRO A 11 7.29 -8.71 4.96
N LEU A 12 7.65 -8.77 6.22
CA LEU A 12 6.80 -9.40 7.25
C LEU A 12 5.61 -8.55 7.63
N PHE A 13 5.74 -7.23 7.67
CA PHE A 13 4.63 -6.36 8.03
C PHE A 13 3.51 -6.37 7.00
N ASN A 14 3.87 -6.55 5.77
CA ASN A 14 2.92 -6.38 4.68
C ASN A 14 2.30 -7.67 4.19
N ILE A 15 2.99 -8.78 4.35
CA ILE A 15 2.60 -10.06 3.77
C ILE A 15 1.68 -10.87 4.67
N THR A 16 1.73 -10.60 5.95
CA THR A 16 1.22 -11.55 6.93
C THR A 16 -0.04 -11.11 7.64
N TYR A 17 -0.54 -9.93 7.35
CA TYR A 17 -1.80 -9.51 7.93
C TYR A 17 -2.98 -10.14 7.20
N ILE A 18 -3.47 -11.22 7.78
CA ILE A 18 -4.73 -11.82 7.35
C ILE A 18 -5.84 -10.90 7.87
N SER A 19 -6.59 -10.32 6.96
CA SER A 19 -7.81 -9.59 7.32
C SER A 19 -8.83 -10.57 7.88
N LEU A 20 -9.32 -10.27 9.07
CA LEU A 20 -10.31 -11.08 9.75
C LEU A 20 -11.56 -10.22 9.99
N PRO A 21 -12.57 -10.28 9.12
CA PRO A 21 -13.82 -9.54 9.30
C PRO A 21 -14.55 -10.01 10.57
N GLU A 22 -15.04 -9.07 11.36
CA GLU A 22 -15.79 -9.38 12.60
C GLU A 22 -17.13 -10.07 12.32
N ASP A 23 -17.71 -9.81 11.17
CA ASP A 23 -18.96 -10.42 10.70
C ASP A 23 -18.79 -11.80 10.07
N ASP A 24 -17.55 -12.31 9.98
CA ASP A 24 -17.30 -13.67 9.51
C ASP A 24 -17.92 -14.69 10.50
N PRO A 25 -18.84 -15.56 10.03
CA PRO A 25 -19.46 -16.57 10.88
C PRO A 25 -18.47 -17.47 11.61
N ASN A 26 -17.26 -17.58 11.08
CA ASN A 26 -16.17 -18.37 11.64
C ASN A 26 -15.10 -17.54 12.35
N PHE A 27 -15.36 -16.25 12.63
CA PHE A 27 -14.39 -15.33 13.23
C PHE A 27 -13.65 -15.94 14.43
N LYS A 28 -14.37 -16.40 15.42
CA LYS A 28 -13.77 -16.99 16.64
C LYS A 28 -12.88 -18.20 16.34
N LYS A 29 -13.29 -19.05 15.39
CA LYS A 29 -12.55 -20.25 15.00
C LYS A 29 -11.28 -19.89 14.22
N LYS A 30 -11.40 -18.95 13.29
CA LYS A 30 -10.26 -18.44 12.50
C LYS A 30 -9.26 -17.71 13.39
N LYS A 31 -9.73 -16.81 14.27
CA LYS A 31 -8.91 -16.12 15.24
C LYS A 31 -8.11 -17.09 16.10
N LYS A 32 -8.77 -18.07 16.71
CA LYS A 32 -8.11 -19.09 17.55
C LYS A 32 -7.05 -19.90 16.76
N ARG A 33 -7.28 -20.15 15.46
CA ARG A 33 -6.33 -20.86 14.60
C ARG A 33 -5.11 -20.00 14.30
N LEU A 34 -5.31 -18.71 14.05
CA LEU A 34 -4.23 -17.76 13.80
C LEU A 34 -3.39 -17.52 15.06
N ASP A 35 -4.05 -17.34 16.22
CA ASP A 35 -3.36 -17.21 17.52
C ASP A 35 -2.46 -18.43 17.80
N LYS A 36 -2.95 -19.63 17.56
CA LYS A 36 -2.16 -20.86 17.73
C LYS A 36 -0.98 -20.98 16.73
N GLY A 37 -1.18 -20.46 15.54
CA GLY A 37 -0.14 -20.48 14.48
C GLY A 37 0.86 -19.33 14.59
N TRP A 38 0.72 -18.43 15.56
CA TRP A 38 1.53 -17.21 15.71
C TRP A 38 1.56 -16.37 14.44
N LYS A 39 0.46 -16.40 13.66
CA LYS A 39 0.34 -15.62 12.43
C LYS A 39 -0.29 -14.27 12.72
N PRO A 40 0.36 -13.17 12.37
CA PRO A 40 -0.21 -11.85 12.53
C PRO A 40 -1.46 -11.69 11.65
N TYR A 41 -2.47 -11.03 12.18
CA TYR A 41 -3.70 -10.72 11.47
C TYR A 41 -4.21 -9.35 11.88
N ARG A 42 -5.01 -8.76 11.02
CA ARG A 42 -5.72 -7.51 11.29
C ARG A 42 -7.22 -7.77 11.41
N ILE A 43 -7.86 -7.05 12.29
CA ILE A 43 -9.31 -7.11 12.52
C ILE A 43 -9.90 -5.81 11.97
N ASN A 44 -10.93 -5.92 11.14
CA ASN A 44 -11.65 -4.76 10.62
C ASN A 44 -12.26 -3.96 11.79
N HIS A 45 -12.23 -2.64 11.69
CA HIS A 45 -12.66 -1.67 12.70
C HIS A 45 -11.84 -1.71 14.02
N LEU A 46 -10.72 -2.41 14.05
CA LEU A 46 -9.80 -2.43 15.20
C LEU A 46 -8.36 -2.08 14.81
N SER A 47 -7.86 -2.65 13.75
CA SER A 47 -6.49 -2.43 13.29
C SER A 47 -6.38 -2.11 11.79
N TRP A 48 -7.47 -2.08 11.10
CA TRP A 48 -7.66 -1.54 9.76
C TRP A 48 -9.15 -1.29 9.52
N TRP A 49 -9.47 -0.48 8.51
CA TRP A 49 -10.84 -0.14 8.14
C TRP A 49 -11.01 -0.36 6.64
N LYS A 50 -12.05 -1.09 6.27
CA LYS A 50 -12.38 -1.34 4.86
C LYS A 50 -12.68 -0.02 4.12
N GLU A 51 -13.18 0.96 4.86
CA GLU A 51 -13.49 2.30 4.39
C GLU A 51 -12.25 3.14 4.03
N GLU A 52 -11.05 2.66 4.37
CA GLU A 52 -9.79 3.25 3.89
C GLU A 52 -9.51 2.94 2.41
N LEU A 53 -10.18 1.91 1.86
CA LEU A 53 -10.11 1.64 0.43
C LEU A 53 -11.05 2.57 -0.32
N PRO A 54 -10.61 3.16 -1.44
CA PRO A 54 -11.44 4.06 -2.23
C PRO A 54 -12.62 3.32 -2.84
N SER A 55 -13.75 4.01 -2.93
CA SER A 55 -14.89 3.57 -3.70
C SER A 55 -14.62 3.75 -5.21
N GLU A 56 -15.44 3.11 -6.05
CA GLU A 56 -15.35 3.30 -7.51
C GLU A 56 -15.65 4.76 -7.90
N GLU A 57 -16.58 5.42 -7.20
CA GLU A 57 -16.91 6.82 -7.42
C GLU A 57 -15.72 7.73 -7.13
N GLU A 58 -14.98 7.48 -6.07
CA GLU A 58 -13.77 8.26 -5.71
C GLU A 58 -12.64 8.02 -6.72
N MET A 59 -12.43 6.79 -7.16
CA MET A 59 -11.47 6.47 -8.22
C MET A 59 -11.83 7.12 -9.54
N GLU A 60 -13.11 7.11 -9.91
CA GLU A 60 -13.60 7.76 -11.11
C GLU A 60 -13.45 9.30 -11.06
N GLU A 61 -13.68 9.90 -9.90
CA GLU A 61 -13.41 11.33 -9.71
C GLU A 61 -11.91 11.64 -9.85
N GLY A 62 -11.06 10.77 -9.34
CA GLY A 62 -9.61 10.86 -9.55
C GLY A 62 -9.23 10.83 -11.03
N ARG A 63 -9.79 9.89 -11.81
CA ARG A 63 -9.57 9.78 -13.28
C ARG A 63 -10.01 11.07 -13.99
N LYS A 64 -11.20 11.58 -13.66
CA LYS A 64 -11.72 12.83 -14.25
C LYS A 64 -10.83 14.02 -13.95
N ASN A 65 -10.32 14.12 -12.74
CA ASN A 65 -9.43 15.21 -12.36
C ASN A 65 -8.08 15.13 -13.09
N LEU A 66 -7.51 13.94 -13.21
CA LEU A 66 -6.30 13.74 -14.03
C LEU A 66 -6.52 14.09 -15.49
N LEU A 67 -7.65 13.67 -16.04
CA LEU A 67 -7.99 13.98 -17.44
C LEU A 67 -8.14 15.49 -17.71
N LYS A 68 -8.67 16.27 -16.77
CA LYS A 68 -8.70 17.76 -16.85
C LYS A 68 -7.30 18.38 -17.01
N HIS A 69 -6.28 17.68 -16.56
CA HIS A 69 -4.88 18.08 -16.68
C HIS A 69 -4.13 17.27 -17.74
N ASN A 70 -4.83 16.70 -18.71
CA ASN A 70 -4.26 15.88 -19.81
C ASN A 70 -3.44 14.69 -19.32
N ASN A 71 -3.75 14.14 -18.16
CA ASN A 71 -2.99 13.06 -17.50
C ASN A 71 -1.51 13.43 -17.33
N GLU A 72 -1.20 14.67 -16.99
CA GLU A 72 0.16 15.13 -16.74
C GLU A 72 0.20 15.96 -15.46
N VAL A 73 1.08 15.58 -14.53
CA VAL A 73 1.30 16.24 -13.24
C VAL A 73 2.80 16.28 -12.91
N ASP A 74 3.23 17.21 -12.10
CA ASP A 74 4.62 17.23 -11.66
C ASP A 74 4.92 16.17 -10.61
N PHE A 75 4.04 16.04 -9.62
CA PHE A 75 4.24 15.17 -8.47
C PHE A 75 2.99 14.38 -8.15
N ILE A 76 3.19 13.11 -7.82
CA ILE A 76 2.17 12.24 -7.23
C ILE A 76 2.59 11.95 -5.79
N VAL A 77 1.65 12.04 -4.85
CA VAL A 77 1.85 11.68 -3.45
C VAL A 77 0.72 10.76 -3.02
N THR A 78 1.05 9.56 -2.61
CA THR A 78 0.07 8.55 -2.17
C THR A 78 0.50 7.91 -0.85
N HIS A 79 -0.43 7.24 -0.17
CA HIS A 79 -0.09 6.48 1.02
C HIS A 79 0.74 5.24 0.67
N CYS A 80 0.32 4.46 -0.32
CA CYS A 80 1.03 3.25 -0.76
C CYS A 80 1.47 3.35 -2.24
N ALA A 81 2.19 2.36 -2.70
CA ALA A 81 2.69 2.25 -4.06
C ALA A 81 1.69 1.57 -5.00
N SER A 82 1.94 1.65 -6.30
CA SER A 82 1.25 0.85 -7.31
C SER A 82 1.56 -0.64 -7.19
N THR A 83 0.73 -1.49 -7.79
CA THR A 83 0.89 -2.97 -7.75
C THR A 83 2.29 -3.42 -8.17
N SER A 84 2.81 -2.92 -9.29
CA SER A 84 4.13 -3.32 -9.77
C SER A 84 5.26 -2.82 -8.88
N THR A 85 5.16 -1.60 -8.38
CA THR A 85 6.14 -1.03 -7.46
C THR A 85 6.14 -1.76 -6.11
N ALA A 86 4.96 -2.08 -5.59
CA ALA A 86 4.80 -2.90 -4.38
C ALA A 86 5.39 -4.31 -4.55
N ALA A 87 5.21 -4.92 -5.73
CA ALA A 87 5.82 -6.21 -6.05
C ALA A 87 7.36 -6.15 -6.06
N VAL A 88 7.94 -5.08 -6.60
CA VAL A 88 9.40 -4.87 -6.56
C VAL A 88 9.90 -4.70 -5.12
N LEU A 89 9.20 -3.93 -4.31
CA LEU A 89 9.57 -3.71 -2.91
C LEU A 89 9.52 -4.97 -2.08
N SER A 90 8.52 -5.82 -2.30
CA SER A 90 8.28 -7.05 -1.55
C SER A 90 8.90 -8.31 -2.19
N GLN A 91 9.64 -8.17 -3.30
CA GLN A 91 10.15 -9.32 -4.07
C GLN A 91 9.02 -10.29 -4.52
N GLY A 92 7.88 -9.74 -4.88
CA GLY A 92 6.72 -10.50 -5.36
C GLY A 92 5.84 -11.12 -4.26
N LEU A 93 6.08 -10.78 -3.01
CA LEU A 93 5.30 -11.31 -1.89
C LEU A 93 4.02 -10.50 -1.59
N TYR A 94 3.87 -9.34 -2.17
CA TYR A 94 2.70 -8.49 -2.01
C TYR A 94 1.55 -8.99 -2.88
N HIS A 95 0.36 -9.04 -2.29
CA HIS A 95 -0.86 -9.29 -3.06
C HIS A 95 -1.49 -7.95 -3.45
N PRO A 96 -1.80 -7.76 -4.73
CA PRO A 96 -2.50 -6.57 -5.19
C PRO A 96 -3.88 -6.48 -4.55
N ASP A 97 -4.36 -5.26 -4.40
CA ASP A 97 -5.71 -4.93 -3.98
C ASP A 97 -6.29 -3.84 -4.89
N LEU A 98 -7.56 -3.47 -4.63
CA LEU A 98 -8.27 -2.47 -5.42
C LEU A 98 -7.51 -1.13 -5.52
N LEU A 99 -6.91 -0.68 -4.42
CA LEU A 99 -6.17 0.58 -4.38
C LEU A 99 -4.87 0.49 -5.15
N THR A 100 -4.08 -0.56 -4.92
CA THR A 100 -2.79 -0.73 -5.62
C THR A 100 -2.97 -0.94 -7.12
N ASP A 101 -4.06 -1.58 -7.55
CA ASP A 101 -4.40 -1.75 -8.95
C ASP A 101 -4.87 -0.43 -9.59
N TYR A 102 -5.64 0.39 -8.89
CA TYR A 102 -5.97 1.74 -9.33
C TYR A 102 -4.71 2.63 -9.45
N LEU A 103 -3.80 2.54 -8.51
CA LEU A 103 -2.52 3.25 -8.58
C LEU A 103 -1.64 2.73 -9.73
N GLU A 104 -1.74 1.46 -10.09
CA GLU A 104 -1.06 0.91 -11.27
C GLU A 104 -1.64 1.48 -12.57
N GLU A 105 -2.95 1.64 -12.66
CA GLU A 105 -3.60 2.33 -13.78
C GLU A 105 -3.04 3.76 -13.93
N ILE A 106 -2.97 4.51 -12.83
CA ILE A 106 -2.40 5.87 -12.82
C ILE A 106 -0.93 5.84 -13.29
N ARG A 107 -0.14 4.90 -12.77
CA ARG A 107 1.27 4.76 -13.14
C ARG A 107 1.48 4.54 -14.64
N GLN A 108 0.57 3.83 -15.28
CA GLN A 108 0.65 3.52 -16.72
C GLN A 108 0.09 4.63 -17.62
N THR A 109 -0.81 5.46 -17.12
CA THR A 109 -1.58 6.41 -17.94
C THR A 109 -1.21 7.87 -17.70
N VAL A 110 -0.60 8.19 -16.56
CA VAL A 110 -0.26 9.56 -16.17
C VAL A 110 1.23 9.81 -16.33
N LYS A 111 1.58 10.95 -16.91
CA LYS A 111 2.95 11.44 -16.91
C LYS A 111 3.23 12.20 -15.61
N PHE A 112 4.32 11.88 -14.95
CA PHE A 112 4.76 12.54 -13.72
C PHE A 112 6.28 12.66 -13.67
N LYS A 113 6.78 13.62 -12.89
CA LYS A 113 8.23 13.77 -12.65
C LYS A 113 8.70 12.91 -11.48
N LYS A 114 7.91 12.90 -10.38
CA LYS A 114 8.20 12.11 -9.20
C LYS A 114 6.93 11.61 -8.56
N TRP A 115 7.01 10.42 -8.00
CA TRP A 115 5.98 9.81 -7.19
C TRP A 115 6.53 9.47 -5.80
N PHE A 116 5.93 10.04 -4.77
CA PHE A 116 6.28 9.82 -3.38
C PHE A 116 5.21 9.01 -2.69
N PHE A 117 5.63 8.02 -1.93
CA PHE A 117 4.70 7.19 -1.16
C PHE A 117 5.36 6.71 0.14
N GLY A 118 4.54 6.35 1.12
CA GLY A 118 4.96 5.84 2.42
C GLY A 118 4.59 4.37 2.62
N HIS A 119 3.92 4.07 3.73
CA HIS A 119 3.35 2.78 4.10
C HIS A 119 4.36 1.69 4.47
N TYR A 120 5.47 1.56 3.76
CA TYR A 120 6.41 0.43 3.87
C TYR A 120 7.52 0.66 4.90
N HIS A 121 7.47 1.77 5.63
CA HIS A 121 8.39 2.12 6.72
C HIS A 121 9.87 2.01 6.34
N ASP A 122 10.22 2.54 5.18
CA ASP A 122 11.59 2.59 4.67
C ASP A 122 11.84 3.88 3.88
N ASN A 123 13.09 4.21 3.67
CA ASN A 123 13.53 5.31 2.83
C ASN A 123 14.31 4.74 1.64
N LYS A 124 13.72 4.77 0.45
CA LYS A 124 14.31 4.13 -0.72
C LYS A 124 13.94 4.81 -2.02
N ASN A 125 14.92 5.07 -2.85
CA ASN A 125 14.68 5.34 -4.27
C ASN A 125 14.42 4.00 -4.96
N VAL A 126 13.16 3.73 -5.31
CA VAL A 126 12.80 2.48 -6.01
C VAL A 126 13.34 2.53 -7.44
N ASN A 127 13.19 3.67 -8.08
CA ASN A 127 13.78 4.01 -9.38
C ASN A 127 14.03 5.53 -9.47
N ALA A 128 14.27 6.05 -10.66
CA ALA A 128 14.54 7.47 -10.87
C ALA A 128 13.34 8.38 -10.55
N GLU A 129 12.12 7.86 -10.58
CA GLU A 129 10.88 8.62 -10.45
C GLU A 129 10.13 8.31 -9.14
N GLU A 130 10.23 7.09 -8.64
CA GLU A 130 9.43 6.57 -7.52
C GLU A 130 10.27 6.48 -6.25
N ILE A 131 9.82 7.17 -5.20
CA ILE A 131 10.56 7.36 -3.96
C ILE A 131 9.69 6.97 -2.77
N LEU A 132 10.16 5.99 -2.04
CA LEU A 132 9.59 5.57 -0.75
C LEU A 132 10.15 6.45 0.36
N LEU A 133 9.26 7.02 1.16
CA LEU A 133 9.59 7.93 2.25
C LEU A 133 9.01 7.44 3.59
N TRP A 134 9.81 7.56 4.63
CA TRP A 134 9.37 7.28 6.00
C TRP A 134 9.80 8.39 6.97
N GLU A 135 11.07 8.48 7.29
CA GLU A 135 11.60 9.39 8.32
C GLU A 135 12.48 10.50 7.76
N GLN A 136 12.44 10.72 6.46
CA GLN A 136 13.25 11.74 5.81
C GLN A 136 12.41 12.86 5.21
N MET A 137 13.02 14.03 5.12
CA MET A 137 12.52 15.16 4.35
C MET A 137 13.34 15.31 3.08
N ILE A 138 12.68 15.49 1.96
CA ILE A 138 13.35 15.73 0.69
C ILE A 138 12.85 17.04 0.08
N ARG A 139 13.74 17.71 -0.62
CA ARG A 139 13.39 18.90 -1.40
C ARG A 139 12.89 18.45 -2.77
N ILE A 140 11.73 18.96 -3.18
CA ILE A 140 11.07 18.59 -4.43
C ILE A 140 11.16 19.66 -5.53
N SER A 141 11.71 20.82 -5.22
CA SER A 141 11.91 21.96 -6.16
C SER A 141 13.29 22.57 -6.00
#